data_2d7fb8f8f90bdf1145b89790e15e1035
#
_entry.id   2d7fb8f8f90bdf1145b89790e15e1035
#
_cell.length_a   1.000
_cell.length_b   1.000
_cell.length_c   1.000
_cell.angle_alpha   90.00
_cell.angle_beta   90.00
_cell.angle_gamma   90.00
#
_symmetry.space_group_name_H-M   'P 1'
#
loop_
_entity.id
_entity.type
_entity.pdbx_description
1 polymer ?
#
loop_
_entity_poly.entity_id
_entity_poly.type
_entity_poly.pdbx_seq_one_letter_code
_entity_poly.pdbx_strand_id
1 'polypeptide(L)'
;MGGNEFDRVTGSRSVCRFRAYEAVSAVVSDDHNFERGVECARAVAHAVLAESGTAGLTEMVVELSLKLGEAIERIAADDGLPAADLVDVWFVD
;
A
#
# COMPACT_ATOMS: atom_id res chain seq x y z
N MET A 1 26.22 -17.78 9.89
CA MET A 1 24.80 -17.88 10.10
C MET A 1 24.03 -17.46 8.91
N GLY A 2 23.25 -18.37 8.38
CA GLY A 2 22.44 -18.09 7.22
C GLY A 2 21.35 -17.06 7.44
N GLY A 3 21.11 -16.71 8.70
CA GLY A 3 20.04 -15.80 9.04
C GLY A 3 20.20 -14.39 8.53
N ASN A 4 21.43 -13.98 8.25
CA ASN A 4 21.67 -12.58 7.84
C ASN A 4 21.02 -12.22 6.53
N GLU A 5 21.13 -13.08 5.53
CA GLU A 5 20.49 -12.81 4.25
C GLU A 5 18.98 -12.85 4.37
N PHE A 6 18.47 -13.84 5.09
CA PHE A 6 17.04 -13.96 5.31
C PHE A 6 16.50 -12.74 6.04
N ASP A 7 17.21 -12.30 7.09
CA ASP A 7 16.79 -11.15 7.87
C ASP A 7 16.76 -9.88 7.03
N ARG A 8 17.74 -9.74 6.14
CA ARG A 8 17.82 -8.56 5.28
C ARG A 8 16.61 -8.49 4.34
N VAL A 9 16.26 -9.61 3.73
CA VAL A 9 15.11 -9.67 2.84
C VAL A 9 13.83 -9.40 3.61
N THR A 10 13.68 -10.03 4.76
CA THR A 10 12.52 -9.85 5.61
C THR A 10 12.42 -8.42 6.09
N GLY A 11 13.56 -7.82 6.49
CA GLY A 11 13.59 -6.45 6.94
C GLY A 11 13.17 -5.47 5.85
N SER A 12 13.61 -5.69 4.61
CA SER A 12 13.23 -4.85 3.49
C SER A 12 11.73 -4.89 3.23
N ARG A 13 11.15 -6.08 3.26
CA ARG A 13 9.71 -6.25 3.09
C ARG A 13 8.94 -5.58 4.22
N SER A 14 9.44 -5.73 5.44
CA SER A 14 8.80 -5.13 6.61
C SER A 14 8.81 -3.61 6.51
N VAL A 15 9.90 -3.02 6.03
CA VAL A 15 9.98 -1.58 5.84
C VAL A 15 8.96 -1.13 4.79
N CYS A 16 8.86 -1.83 3.67
CA CYS A 16 7.91 -1.48 2.62
C CYS A 16 6.46 -1.61 3.12
N ARG A 17 6.18 -2.64 3.89
CA ARG A 17 4.86 -2.81 4.50
C ARG A 17 4.54 -1.67 5.45
N PHE A 18 5.52 -1.30 6.27
CA PHE A 18 5.32 -0.23 7.22
C PHE A 18 5.06 1.09 6.52
N ARG A 19 5.81 1.37 5.46
CA ARG A 19 5.60 2.58 4.67
C ARG A 19 4.25 2.59 3.98
N ALA A 20 3.82 1.45 3.46
CA ALA A 20 2.50 1.32 2.88
C ALA A 20 1.42 1.58 3.93
N TYR A 21 1.60 1.03 5.12
CA TYR A 21 0.70 1.27 6.24
C TYR A 21 0.62 2.76 6.57
N GLU A 22 1.76 3.43 6.64
CA GLU A 22 1.79 4.86 6.91
C GLU A 22 1.01 5.67 5.88
N ALA A 23 1.20 5.33 4.61
CA ALA A 23 0.54 6.05 3.53
C ALA A 23 -0.98 5.88 3.62
N VAL A 24 -1.44 4.65 3.80
CA VAL A 24 -2.86 4.37 3.88
C VAL A 24 -3.46 5.00 5.14
N SER A 25 -2.76 4.89 6.26
CA SER A 25 -3.22 5.48 7.52
C SER A 25 -3.39 6.99 7.40
N ALA A 26 -2.44 7.64 6.71
CA ALA A 26 -2.51 9.08 6.52
C ALA A 26 -3.75 9.47 5.72
N VAL A 27 -4.05 8.72 4.67
CA VAL A 27 -5.20 9.00 3.82
C VAL A 27 -6.50 8.76 4.59
N VAL A 28 -6.58 7.65 5.32
CA VAL A 28 -7.79 7.28 6.04
C VAL A 28 -8.04 8.20 7.25
N SER A 29 -6.99 8.60 7.93
CA SER A 29 -7.11 9.39 9.15
C SER A 29 -7.61 10.81 8.91
N ASP A 30 -7.45 11.31 7.70
CA ASP A 30 -7.79 12.69 7.37
C ASP A 30 -9.03 12.76 6.51
N ASP A 31 -10.12 12.21 7.01
CA ASP A 31 -11.39 12.11 6.30
C ASP A 31 -11.87 13.45 5.75
N HIS A 32 -11.62 14.52 6.49
CA HIS A 32 -12.16 15.83 6.13
C HIS A 32 -11.16 16.70 5.38
N ASN A 33 -9.95 16.18 5.12
CA ASN A 33 -8.94 16.95 4.43
C ASN A 33 -8.20 16.07 3.44
N PHE A 34 -8.80 15.92 2.28
CA PHE A 34 -8.26 15.09 1.21
C PHE A 34 -6.86 15.53 0.80
N GLU A 35 -6.65 16.84 0.68
CA GLU A 35 -5.36 17.36 0.25
C GLU A 35 -4.25 17.02 1.22
N ARG A 36 -4.54 17.09 2.50
CA ARG A 36 -3.56 16.76 3.52
C ARG A 36 -3.21 15.26 3.48
N GLY A 37 -4.21 14.42 3.27
CA GLY A 37 -3.98 13.00 3.12
C GLY A 37 -3.07 12.69 1.94
N VAL A 38 -3.31 13.35 0.81
CA VAL A 38 -2.48 13.18 -0.38
C VAL A 38 -1.06 13.63 -0.12
N GLU A 39 -0.88 14.78 0.54
CA GLU A 39 0.45 15.28 0.86
C GLU A 39 1.21 14.32 1.79
N CYS A 40 0.53 13.78 2.78
CA CYS A 40 1.16 12.83 3.69
C CYS A 40 1.57 11.55 2.96
N ALA A 41 0.70 11.05 2.08
CA ALA A 41 1.04 9.87 1.28
C ALA A 41 2.23 10.15 0.37
N ARG A 42 2.27 11.34 -0.23
CA ARG A 42 3.39 11.73 -1.08
C ARG A 42 4.69 11.80 -0.28
N ALA A 43 4.62 12.34 0.94
CA ALA A 43 5.78 12.41 1.81
C ALA A 43 6.32 11.02 2.14
N VAL A 44 5.41 10.07 2.37
CA VAL A 44 5.81 8.68 2.62
C VAL A 44 6.51 8.10 1.39
N ALA A 45 5.96 8.36 0.20
CA ALA A 45 6.57 7.87 -1.03
C ALA A 45 7.97 8.45 -1.22
N HIS A 46 8.14 9.74 -0.94
CA HIS A 46 9.46 10.37 -1.02
C HIS A 46 10.44 9.77 -0.02
N ALA A 47 9.96 9.44 1.19
CA ALA A 47 10.80 8.79 2.19
C ALA A 47 11.26 7.43 1.71
N VAL A 48 10.36 6.66 1.09
CA VAL A 48 10.73 5.35 0.54
C VAL A 48 11.78 5.50 -0.56
N LEU A 49 11.57 6.48 -1.44
CA LEU A 49 12.53 6.72 -2.51
C LEU A 49 13.90 7.07 -1.95
N ALA A 50 13.95 7.91 -0.92
CA ALA A 50 15.20 8.31 -0.29
C ALA A 50 15.88 7.14 0.43
N GLU A 51 15.10 6.29 1.08
CA GLU A 51 15.63 5.16 1.86
C GLU A 51 16.03 3.97 1.00
N SER A 52 15.24 3.67 -0.01
CA SER A 52 15.34 2.39 -0.72
C SER A 52 15.36 2.53 -2.24
N GLY A 53 15.31 3.73 -2.75
CA GLY A 53 15.36 3.98 -4.18
C GLY A 53 14.11 3.49 -4.91
N THR A 54 14.24 3.35 -6.22
CA THR A 54 13.12 2.91 -7.05
C THR A 54 12.69 1.49 -6.75
N ALA A 55 13.64 0.64 -6.32
CA ALA A 55 13.29 -0.73 -5.93
C ALA A 55 12.34 -0.73 -4.75
N GLY A 56 12.55 0.16 -3.78
CA GLY A 56 11.66 0.29 -2.64
C GLY A 56 10.28 0.78 -3.03
N LEU A 57 10.22 1.75 -3.94
CA LEU A 57 8.94 2.24 -4.44
C LEU A 57 8.18 1.12 -5.16
N THR A 58 8.89 0.33 -5.96
CA THR A 58 8.29 -0.79 -6.67
C THR A 58 7.65 -1.76 -5.68
N GLU A 59 8.40 -2.12 -4.62
CA GLU A 59 7.89 -3.03 -3.61
C GLU A 59 6.70 -2.44 -2.85
N MET A 60 6.72 -1.15 -2.59
CA MET A 60 5.60 -0.50 -1.93
C MET A 60 4.33 -0.56 -2.79
N VAL A 61 4.47 -0.33 -4.09
CA VAL A 61 3.33 -0.42 -5.01
C VAL A 61 2.76 -1.84 -5.01
N VAL A 62 3.64 -2.85 -5.03
CA VAL A 62 3.20 -4.24 -4.99
C VAL A 62 2.43 -4.52 -3.69
N GLU A 63 2.98 -4.10 -2.55
CA GLU A 63 2.30 -4.30 -1.27
C GLU A 63 0.93 -3.63 -1.22
N LEU A 64 0.86 -2.38 -1.68
CA LEU A 64 -0.40 -1.65 -1.72
C LEU A 64 -1.41 -2.32 -2.64
N SER A 65 -0.95 -2.79 -3.79
CA SER A 65 -1.82 -3.46 -4.75
C SER A 65 -2.39 -4.76 -4.16
N LEU A 66 -1.56 -5.53 -3.48
CA LEU A 66 -2.01 -6.77 -2.85
C LEU A 66 -3.03 -6.49 -1.75
N LYS A 67 -2.76 -5.50 -0.91
CA LYS A 67 -3.68 -5.15 0.17
C LYS A 67 -4.99 -4.62 -0.36
N LEU A 68 -4.93 -3.79 -1.39
CA LEU A 68 -6.14 -3.26 -2.01
C LEU A 68 -6.94 -4.40 -2.64
N GLY A 69 -6.26 -5.33 -3.32
CA GLY A 69 -6.93 -6.49 -3.90
C GLY A 69 -7.64 -7.32 -2.86
N GLU A 70 -6.98 -7.58 -1.72
CA GLU A 70 -7.60 -8.32 -0.62
C GLU A 70 -8.84 -7.61 -0.10
N ALA A 71 -8.74 -6.31 0.07
CA ALA A 71 -9.88 -5.53 0.57
C ALA A 71 -11.05 -5.58 -0.40
N ILE A 72 -10.77 -5.43 -1.67
CA ILE A 72 -11.80 -5.47 -2.71
C ILE A 72 -12.48 -6.85 -2.73
N GLU A 73 -11.68 -7.92 -2.61
CA GLU A 73 -12.24 -9.27 -2.59
C GLU A 73 -13.17 -9.49 -1.41
N ARG A 74 -12.82 -8.95 -0.26
CA ARG A 74 -13.67 -9.06 0.93
C ARG A 74 -14.98 -8.30 0.76
N ILE A 75 -14.90 -7.08 0.25
CA ILE A 75 -16.09 -6.27 0.01
C ILE A 75 -16.98 -6.93 -1.02
N ALA A 76 -16.40 -7.41 -2.10
CA ALA A 76 -17.14 -8.07 -3.17
C ALA A 76 -17.83 -9.33 -2.64
N ALA A 77 -17.15 -10.11 -1.81
CA ALA A 77 -17.73 -11.32 -1.22
C ALA A 77 -18.95 -10.98 -0.36
N ASP A 78 -18.85 -9.92 0.44
CA ASP A 78 -19.95 -9.49 1.27
C ASP A 78 -21.15 -9.04 0.45
N ASP A 79 -20.90 -8.43 -0.70
CA ASP A 79 -21.95 -7.91 -1.58
C ASP A 79 -22.43 -8.93 -2.60
N GLY A 80 -21.80 -10.10 -2.65
CA GLY A 80 -22.16 -11.14 -3.60
C GLY A 80 -21.80 -10.81 -5.03
N LEU A 81 -20.72 -10.03 -5.21
CA LEU A 81 -20.27 -9.60 -6.54
C LEU A 81 -18.91 -10.21 -6.86
N PRO A 82 -18.61 -10.38 -8.16
CA PRO A 82 -17.23 -10.71 -8.55
C PRO A 82 -16.31 -9.52 -8.21
N ALA A 83 -15.11 -9.82 -7.72
CA ALA A 83 -14.16 -8.78 -7.36
C ALA A 83 -13.79 -7.89 -8.56
N ALA A 84 -13.70 -8.47 -9.76
CA ALA A 84 -13.37 -7.70 -10.95
C ALA A 84 -14.41 -6.61 -11.24
N ASP A 85 -15.68 -6.91 -10.99
CA ASP A 85 -16.74 -5.92 -11.17
C ASP A 85 -16.59 -4.76 -10.21
N LEU A 86 -16.20 -5.05 -8.98
CA LEU A 86 -16.01 -4.00 -7.98
C LEU A 86 -14.81 -3.12 -8.34
N VAL A 87 -13.76 -3.71 -8.90
CA VAL A 87 -12.60 -2.94 -9.38
C VAL A 87 -13.06 -1.95 -10.45
N ASP A 88 -13.90 -2.40 -11.37
CA ASP A 88 -14.42 -1.52 -12.41
C ASP A 88 -15.21 -0.36 -11.81
N VAL A 89 -16.05 -0.65 -10.82
CA VAL A 89 -16.83 0.40 -10.18
C VAL A 89 -15.93 1.44 -9.51
N TRP A 90 -14.85 0.99 -8.88
CA TRP A 90 -13.97 1.89 -8.13
C TRP A 90 -13.03 2.70 -9.01
N PHE A 91 -12.59 2.13 -10.14
CA PHE A 91 -11.51 2.74 -10.91
C PHE A 91 -11.92 3.19 -12.31
N VAL A 92 -13.02 2.71 -12.83
CA VAL A 92 -13.49 3.08 -14.18
C VAL A 92 -14.75 3.90 -14.04
N ASP A 93 -14.60 5.17 -14.01
CA ASP A 93 -15.73 6.05 -13.74
C ASP A 93 -16.10 6.88 -14.96
#